data_1dae9a48cd662b9d26de893c0c30707c
#
_entry.id   1dae9a48cd662b9d26de893c0c30707c
#
_cell.length_a   1.000
_cell.length_b   1.000
_cell.length_c   1.000
_cell.angle_alpha   90.00
_cell.angle_beta   90.00
_cell.angle_gamma   90.00
#
_symmetry.space_group_name_H-M   'P 1'
#
loop_
_entity.id
_entity.type
_entity.pdbx_description
1 polymer ?
#
loop_
_entity_poly.entity_id
_entity_poly.type
_entity_poly.pdbx_seq_one_letter_code
_entity_poly.pdbx_strand_id
1 'polypeptide(L)'
;MTSIDILVIGHLERGADGSVVPSGTWSTSSLVRTDDGHNIVVDTSQGYMGAGIRSSFKQIGRIFPEDVDTVVLTHGHPDHIGNLGLFRNAEVLKFSGGDPMDGVTLLDTEKEIAKGVRFVRTPGHTEDSGSLFVDADRRYGPSAGESGEEGGPRLELRSR
;
A
#
# COMPACT_ATOMS: atom_id res chain seq x y z
N MET A 1 -17.45 -3.67 5.13
CA MET A 1 -16.74 -4.67 4.30
C MET A 1 -15.44 -4.05 3.83
N THR A 2 -14.31 -4.63 4.19
CA THR A 2 -13.00 -4.15 3.78
C THR A 2 -12.78 -4.37 2.28
N SER A 3 -12.34 -3.34 1.56
CA SER A 3 -12.07 -3.37 0.13
C SER A 3 -10.65 -2.87 -0.18
N ILE A 4 -10.11 -3.34 -1.31
CA ILE A 4 -8.80 -2.92 -1.81
C ILE A 4 -8.97 -2.45 -3.25
N ASP A 5 -8.57 -1.20 -3.51
CA ASP A 5 -8.55 -0.59 -4.83
C ASP A 5 -7.09 -0.35 -5.25
N ILE A 6 -6.74 -0.69 -6.48
CA ILE A 6 -5.41 -0.38 -7.04
C ILE A 6 -5.44 1.04 -7.60
N LEU A 7 -4.62 1.92 -7.02
CA LEU A 7 -4.49 3.31 -7.49
C LEU A 7 -3.56 3.41 -8.70
N VAL A 8 -2.44 2.68 -8.65
CA VAL A 8 -1.44 2.60 -9.73
C VAL A 8 -0.90 1.18 -9.74
N ILE A 9 -0.82 0.57 -10.92
CA ILE A 9 -0.14 -0.72 -11.11
C ILE A 9 1.34 -0.44 -11.32
N GLY A 10 2.20 -1.09 -10.56
CA GLY A 10 3.66 -0.95 -10.64
C GLY A 10 4.24 -1.42 -11.97
N HIS A 11 5.38 -0.85 -12.33
CA HIS A 11 6.18 -1.24 -13.49
C HIS A 11 7.66 -1.24 -13.14
N LEU A 12 8.39 -2.22 -13.66
CA LEU A 12 9.84 -2.34 -13.50
C LEU A 12 10.49 -2.38 -14.87
N GLU A 13 11.18 -1.30 -15.23
CA GLU A 13 11.98 -1.24 -16.44
C GLU A 13 13.42 -1.67 -16.15
N ARG A 14 13.98 -2.49 -17.04
CA ARG A 14 15.38 -2.92 -16.98
C ARG A 14 16.13 -2.52 -18.24
N GLY A 15 17.32 -1.98 -18.04
CA GLY A 15 18.29 -1.73 -19.11
C GLY A 15 18.84 -3.04 -19.73
N ALA A 16 19.57 -2.89 -20.84
CA ALA A 16 20.17 -4.04 -21.53
C ALA A 16 21.20 -4.79 -20.68
N ASP A 17 21.77 -4.14 -19.67
CA ASP A 17 22.71 -4.70 -18.68
C ASP A 17 22.01 -5.32 -17.46
N GLY A 18 20.66 -5.32 -17.44
CA GLY A 18 19.85 -5.80 -16.33
C GLY A 18 19.67 -4.81 -15.18
N SER A 19 20.28 -3.61 -15.25
CA SER A 19 20.07 -2.56 -14.24
C SER A 19 18.65 -2.03 -14.27
N VAL A 20 18.17 -1.52 -13.13
CA VAL A 20 16.86 -0.86 -13.04
C VAL A 20 16.97 0.53 -13.68
N VAL A 21 16.00 0.87 -14.54
CA VAL A 21 15.86 2.20 -15.16
C VAL A 21 14.88 3.03 -14.31
N PRO A 22 15.36 3.97 -13.48
CA PRO A 22 14.48 4.69 -12.53
C PRO A 22 13.38 5.51 -13.21
N SER A 23 13.62 6.04 -14.41
CA SER A 23 12.64 6.83 -15.18
C SER A 23 11.48 6.00 -15.74
N GLY A 24 11.63 4.67 -15.79
CA GLY A 24 10.61 3.72 -16.23
C GLY A 24 10.15 2.78 -15.12
N THR A 25 10.50 3.07 -13.86
CA THR A 25 10.18 2.19 -12.72
C THR A 25 9.35 2.93 -11.68
N TRP A 26 8.26 2.31 -11.24
CA TRP A 26 7.40 2.80 -10.15
C TRP A 26 6.69 1.65 -9.44
N SER A 27 6.41 1.81 -8.16
CA SER A 27 5.70 0.81 -7.38
C SER A 27 4.20 0.82 -7.61
N THR A 28 3.55 -0.30 -7.29
CA THR A 28 2.10 -0.32 -7.11
C THR A 28 1.71 0.55 -5.91
N SER A 29 0.66 1.34 -6.07
CA SER A 29 0.00 2.05 -4.97
C SER A 29 -1.42 1.53 -4.81
N SER A 30 -1.84 1.23 -3.59
CA SER A 30 -3.15 0.64 -3.29
C SER A 30 -3.85 1.40 -2.19
N LEU A 31 -5.19 1.46 -2.24
CA LEU A 31 -6.06 2.01 -1.21
C LEU A 31 -6.83 0.86 -0.55
N VAL A 32 -6.66 0.69 0.75
CA VAL A 32 -7.46 -0.20 1.58
C VAL A 32 -8.49 0.65 2.32
N ARG A 33 -9.77 0.29 2.15
CA ARG A 33 -10.88 0.93 2.88
C ARG A 33 -11.52 -0.10 3.80
N THR A 34 -11.42 0.12 5.10
CA THR A 34 -11.95 -0.80 6.08
C THR A 34 -13.45 -0.56 6.33
N ASP A 35 -14.12 -1.54 6.90
CA ASP A 35 -15.55 -1.46 7.20
C ASP A 35 -15.90 -0.51 8.36
N ASP A 36 -14.91 -0.18 9.18
CA ASP A 36 -15.00 0.86 10.23
C ASP A 36 -14.65 2.28 9.72
N GLY A 37 -14.39 2.42 8.41
CA GLY A 37 -14.19 3.70 7.74
C GLY A 37 -12.75 4.20 7.72
N HIS A 38 -11.76 3.39 8.10
CA HIS A 38 -10.34 3.77 8.01
C HIS A 38 -9.80 3.59 6.58
N ASN A 39 -9.14 4.62 6.05
CA ASN A 39 -8.58 4.66 4.71
C ASN A 39 -7.06 4.58 4.78
N ILE A 40 -6.49 3.52 4.20
CA ILE A 40 -5.05 3.25 4.27
C ILE A 40 -4.49 3.19 2.85
N VAL A 41 -3.47 3.99 2.55
CA VAL A 41 -2.70 3.87 1.30
C VAL A 41 -1.44 3.07 1.56
N VAL A 42 -1.16 2.10 0.70
CA VAL A 42 0.07 1.31 0.72
C VAL A 42 0.95 1.76 -0.43
N ASP A 43 2.09 2.32 -0.11
CA ASP A 43 3.04 2.97 -1.00
C ASP A 43 2.44 4.12 -1.84
N THR A 44 3.27 5.05 -2.23
CA THR A 44 2.82 6.25 -2.94
C THR A 44 3.44 6.39 -4.32
N SER A 45 4.02 5.31 -4.83
CA SER A 45 4.60 5.21 -6.16
C SER A 45 5.70 6.25 -6.43
N GLN A 46 6.23 6.29 -7.64
CA GLN A 46 7.23 7.26 -8.07
C GLN A 46 6.60 8.66 -8.24
N GLY A 47 7.38 9.72 -8.01
CA GLY A 47 6.89 11.11 -7.96
C GLY A 47 6.06 11.55 -9.19
N TYR A 48 6.42 11.10 -10.39
CA TYR A 48 5.69 11.42 -11.61
C TYR A 48 4.33 10.68 -11.75
N MET A 49 4.01 9.73 -10.86
CA MET A 49 2.74 9.01 -10.86
C MET A 49 1.61 9.74 -10.11
N GLY A 50 1.88 10.90 -9.52
CA GLY A 50 0.90 11.64 -8.71
C GLY A 50 -0.40 12.00 -9.46
N ALA A 51 -0.32 12.30 -10.75
CA ALA A 51 -1.52 12.55 -11.56
C ALA A 51 -2.37 11.27 -11.73
N GLY A 52 -1.73 10.11 -11.89
CA GLY A 52 -2.38 8.81 -11.95
C GLY A 52 -3.12 8.49 -10.65
N ILE A 53 -2.45 8.66 -9.50
CA ILE A 53 -3.06 8.46 -8.18
C ILE A 53 -4.30 9.34 -8.02
N ARG A 54 -4.22 10.66 -8.31
CA ARG A 54 -5.38 11.57 -8.23
C ARG A 54 -6.51 11.15 -9.17
N SER A 55 -6.19 10.66 -10.37
CA SER A 55 -7.18 10.16 -11.33
C SER A 55 -7.93 8.95 -10.78
N SER A 56 -7.22 8.02 -10.13
CA SER A 56 -7.81 6.83 -9.52
C SER A 56 -8.75 7.19 -8.36
N PHE A 57 -8.38 8.13 -7.50
CA PHE A 57 -9.28 8.64 -6.46
C PHE A 57 -10.57 9.23 -7.05
N LYS A 58 -10.49 9.98 -8.16
CA LYS A 58 -11.68 10.51 -8.87
C LYS A 58 -12.57 9.40 -9.42
N GLN A 59 -11.99 8.31 -9.93
CA GLN A 59 -12.76 7.17 -10.48
C GLN A 59 -13.43 6.36 -9.38
N ILE A 60 -12.76 6.13 -8.25
CA ILE A 60 -13.33 5.46 -7.08
C ILE A 60 -14.49 6.30 -6.53
N GLY A 61 -14.36 7.63 -6.54
CA GLY A 61 -15.38 8.59 -6.10
C GLY A 61 -15.63 8.59 -4.59
N ARG A 62 -16.15 9.69 -4.08
CA ARG A 62 -16.51 9.90 -2.67
C ARG A 62 -15.35 9.80 -1.67
N ILE A 63 -14.11 9.82 -2.14
CA ILE A 63 -12.90 9.82 -1.31
C ILE A 63 -11.80 10.63 -2.03
N PHE A 64 -11.05 11.39 -1.29
CA PHE A 64 -9.94 12.22 -1.76
C PHE A 64 -8.65 11.82 -1.06
N PRO A 65 -7.46 12.18 -1.57
CA PRO A 65 -6.19 11.91 -0.87
C PRO A 65 -6.13 12.49 0.54
N GLU A 66 -6.86 13.59 0.79
CA GLU A 66 -6.95 14.24 2.10
C GLU A 66 -7.81 13.46 3.12
N ASP A 67 -8.60 12.47 2.67
CA ASP A 67 -9.42 11.59 3.50
C ASP A 67 -8.67 10.31 3.91
N VAL A 68 -7.41 10.18 3.51
CA VAL A 68 -6.55 9.06 3.90
C VAL A 68 -6.04 9.28 5.31
N ASP A 69 -6.27 8.28 6.18
CA ASP A 69 -5.90 8.34 7.59
C ASP A 69 -4.47 7.85 7.83
N THR A 70 -4.03 6.87 7.05
CA THR A 70 -2.71 6.26 7.20
C THR A 70 -2.08 5.98 5.84
N VAL A 71 -0.80 6.30 5.70
CA VAL A 71 0.05 5.79 4.61
C VAL A 71 1.02 4.78 5.21
N VAL A 72 1.07 3.59 4.64
CA VAL A 72 2.02 2.55 4.97
C VAL A 72 3.06 2.48 3.87
N LEU A 73 4.32 2.65 4.21
CA LEU A 73 5.44 2.45 3.30
C LEU A 73 6.00 1.04 3.50
N THR A 74 5.93 0.22 2.46
CA THR A 74 6.50 -1.13 2.51
C THR A 74 8.01 -1.08 2.74
N HIS A 75 8.69 -0.05 2.21
CA HIS A 75 10.09 0.31 2.47
C HIS A 75 10.40 1.70 1.92
N GLY A 76 11.63 2.19 2.12
CA GLY A 76 12.03 3.57 1.85
C GLY A 76 12.58 3.87 0.45
N HIS A 77 12.45 3.00 -0.55
CA HIS A 77 12.95 3.31 -1.90
C HIS A 77 12.15 4.44 -2.57
N PRO A 78 12.80 5.26 -3.45
CA PRO A 78 12.18 6.46 -4.04
C PRO A 78 10.91 6.19 -4.84
N ASP A 79 10.80 5.03 -5.46
CA ASP A 79 9.64 4.60 -6.25
C ASP A 79 8.45 4.14 -5.39
N HIS A 80 8.58 4.14 -4.05
CA HIS A 80 7.52 3.86 -3.09
C HIS A 80 7.03 5.10 -2.33
N ILE A 81 7.84 6.14 -2.24
CA ILE A 81 7.61 7.30 -1.37
C ILE A 81 7.33 8.61 -2.11
N GLY A 82 7.29 8.58 -3.46
CA GLY A 82 7.38 9.77 -4.30
C GLY A 82 6.20 10.75 -4.20
N ASN A 83 5.05 10.33 -3.69
CA ASN A 83 3.84 11.16 -3.65
C ASN A 83 3.26 11.31 -2.23
N LEU A 84 4.07 11.21 -1.18
CA LEU A 84 3.63 11.41 0.21
C LEU A 84 2.91 12.76 0.41
N GLY A 85 3.34 13.81 -0.29
CA GLY A 85 2.73 15.12 -0.21
C GLY A 85 1.27 15.21 -0.65
N LEU A 86 0.69 14.16 -1.26
CA LEU A 86 -0.73 14.07 -1.56
C LEU A 86 -1.58 13.79 -0.32
N PHE A 87 -1.02 13.10 0.66
CA PHE A 87 -1.71 12.54 1.83
C PHE A 87 -1.42 13.36 3.09
N ARG A 88 -1.75 14.65 3.06
CA ARG A 88 -1.32 15.65 4.04
C ARG A 88 -1.86 15.42 5.45
N ASN A 89 -3.00 14.71 5.57
CA ASN A 89 -3.65 14.46 6.84
C ASN A 89 -3.30 13.08 7.41
N ALA A 90 -2.60 12.25 6.63
CA ALA A 90 -2.31 10.87 7.00
C ALA A 90 -1.12 10.76 7.97
N GLU A 91 -1.23 9.85 8.93
CA GLU A 91 -0.05 9.32 9.62
C GLU A 91 0.75 8.45 8.64
N VAL A 92 2.05 8.70 8.49
CA VAL A 92 2.92 7.89 7.62
C VAL A 92 3.72 6.90 8.48
N LEU A 93 3.59 5.61 8.18
CA LEU A 93 4.21 4.51 8.93
C LEU A 93 5.23 3.78 8.08
N LYS A 94 6.39 3.47 8.65
CA LYS A 94 7.43 2.64 8.07
C LYS A 94 8.15 1.87 9.18
N PHE A 95 8.72 0.69 8.89
CA PHE A 95 9.61 0.04 9.85
C PHE A 95 10.96 0.76 9.94
N SER A 96 11.58 0.70 11.12
CA SER A 96 12.95 1.13 11.35
C SER A 96 13.94 0.24 10.56
N GLY A 97 15.14 0.75 10.26
CA GLY A 97 16.21 0.01 9.57
C GLY A 97 16.61 0.57 8.21
N GLY A 98 16.01 1.67 7.74
CA GLY A 98 16.44 2.41 6.56
C GLY A 98 16.78 3.85 6.91
N ASP A 99 17.03 4.69 5.90
CA ASP A 99 17.27 6.11 6.10
C ASP A 99 16.10 6.78 6.83
N PRO A 100 16.39 7.70 7.78
CA PRO A 100 15.38 8.48 8.46
C PRO A 100 14.62 9.36 7.45
N MET A 101 13.32 9.51 7.67
CA MET A 101 12.47 10.35 6.82
C MET A 101 11.67 11.31 7.70
N ASP A 102 11.69 12.61 7.35
CA ASP A 102 10.93 13.61 8.08
C ASP A 102 9.41 13.34 7.97
N GLY A 103 8.72 13.45 9.11
CA GLY A 103 7.26 13.25 9.18
C GLY A 103 6.81 11.80 9.08
N VAL A 104 7.72 10.82 9.17
CA VAL A 104 7.42 9.39 9.15
C VAL A 104 7.59 8.80 10.54
N THR A 105 6.55 8.10 11.01
CA THR A 105 6.58 7.33 12.26
C THR A 105 7.29 5.99 12.00
N LEU A 106 8.39 5.76 12.72
CA LEU A 106 9.15 4.52 12.62
C LEU A 106 8.61 3.49 13.62
N LEU A 107 8.38 2.27 13.13
CA LEU A 107 7.91 1.14 13.91
C LEU A 107 9.04 0.13 14.14
N ASP A 108 9.17 -0.37 15.38
CA ASP A 108 10.10 -1.44 15.73
C ASP A 108 9.39 -2.81 15.78
N THR A 109 8.09 -2.81 15.99
CA THR A 109 7.24 -4.01 16.07
C THR A 109 6.04 -3.91 15.16
N GLU A 110 5.37 -5.03 14.90
CA GLU A 110 4.12 -5.04 14.13
C GLU A 110 3.06 -4.14 14.78
N LYS A 111 2.20 -3.57 13.96
CA LYS A 111 1.11 -2.68 14.37
C LYS A 111 -0.19 -3.11 13.73
N GLU A 112 -1.24 -3.28 14.52
CA GLU A 112 -2.61 -3.27 14.02
C GLU A 112 -3.00 -1.83 13.71
N ILE A 113 -3.30 -1.53 12.44
CA ILE A 113 -3.65 -0.18 11.97
C ILE A 113 -5.15 0.05 12.10
N ALA A 114 -5.93 -0.96 11.73
CA ALA A 114 -7.38 -1.00 11.84
C ALA A 114 -7.82 -2.44 12.09
N LYS A 115 -9.07 -2.65 12.45
CA LYS A 115 -9.59 -4.01 12.67
C LYS A 115 -9.37 -4.89 11.43
N GLY A 116 -8.62 -5.99 11.62
CA GLY A 116 -8.29 -6.93 10.55
C GLY A 116 -7.22 -6.42 9.57
N VAL A 117 -6.53 -5.31 9.90
CA VAL A 117 -5.43 -4.79 9.10
C VAL A 117 -4.18 -4.65 9.96
N ARG A 118 -3.14 -5.44 9.65
CA ARG A 118 -1.88 -5.45 10.40
C ARG A 118 -0.69 -5.18 9.51
N PHE A 119 0.19 -4.30 9.95
CA PHE A 119 1.47 -4.05 9.30
C PHE A 119 2.56 -4.83 10.03
N VAL A 120 3.21 -5.74 9.31
CA VAL A 120 4.15 -6.74 9.84
C VAL A 120 5.51 -6.56 9.19
N ARG A 121 6.57 -6.61 9.98
CA ARG A 121 7.93 -6.54 9.46
C ARG A 121 8.29 -7.81 8.70
N THR A 122 8.70 -7.66 7.44
CA THR A 122 9.08 -8.77 6.55
C THR A 122 10.39 -8.43 5.82
N PRO A 123 11.53 -8.36 6.53
CA PRO A 123 12.80 -7.98 5.95
C PRO A 123 13.25 -8.97 4.89
N GLY A 124 13.98 -8.50 3.88
CA GLY A 124 14.47 -9.32 2.76
C GLY A 124 14.98 -8.46 1.63
N HIS A 125 14.12 -7.67 1.00
CA HIS A 125 14.51 -6.70 -0.03
C HIS A 125 15.32 -5.55 0.60
N THR A 126 14.83 -5.02 1.72
CA THR A 126 15.53 -4.08 2.60
C THR A 126 15.32 -4.47 4.07
N GLU A 127 16.07 -3.88 5.00
CA GLU A 127 15.90 -4.13 6.43
C GLU A 127 14.57 -3.58 6.96
N ASP A 128 14.10 -2.45 6.39
CA ASP A 128 12.85 -1.78 6.74
C ASP A 128 11.63 -2.32 5.99
N SER A 129 11.77 -3.43 5.25
CA SER A 129 10.67 -4.02 4.51
C SER A 129 9.55 -4.51 5.42
N GLY A 130 8.32 -4.16 5.05
CA GLY A 130 7.11 -4.59 5.71
C GLY A 130 6.01 -5.00 4.73
N SER A 131 5.06 -5.77 5.24
CA SER A 131 3.88 -6.24 4.49
C SER A 131 2.61 -5.89 5.24
N LEU A 132 1.60 -5.45 4.51
CA LEU A 132 0.27 -5.21 5.06
C LEU A 132 -0.59 -6.47 4.87
N PHE A 133 -1.06 -7.04 5.97
CA PHE A 133 -2.01 -8.15 5.99
C PHE A 133 -3.41 -7.58 6.18
N VAL A 134 -4.30 -7.93 5.25
CA VAL A 134 -5.69 -7.45 5.24
C VAL A 134 -6.62 -8.64 5.26
N ASP A 135 -7.49 -8.71 6.25
CA ASP A 135 -8.60 -9.67 6.30
C ASP A 135 -9.74 -9.08 5.45
N ALA A 136 -9.82 -9.49 4.19
CA ALA A 136 -10.82 -9.03 3.25
C ALA A 136 -11.83 -10.15 2.95
N ASP A 137 -13.12 -9.78 2.86
CA ASP A 137 -14.15 -10.72 2.44
C ASP A 137 -14.02 -11.05 0.95
N ARG A 138 -14.00 -12.34 0.63
CA ARG A 138 -14.01 -12.79 -0.76
C ARG A 138 -15.35 -12.45 -1.41
N ARG A 139 -15.34 -11.50 -2.35
CA ARG A 139 -16.36 -11.45 -3.41
C ARG A 139 -15.69 -11.22 -4.76
N TYR A 140 -15.09 -12.29 -5.29
CA TYR A 140 -14.75 -12.37 -6.71
C TYR A 140 -15.12 -13.76 -7.23
N GLY A 141 -16.08 -13.79 -8.14
CA GLY A 141 -16.49 -14.97 -8.90
C GLY A 141 -17.99 -15.08 -9.07
N PRO A 142 -18.47 -15.58 -10.22
CA PRO A 142 -19.88 -15.91 -10.40
C PRO A 142 -20.26 -16.97 -9.38
N SER A 143 -21.45 -16.80 -8.81
CA SER A 143 -22.06 -17.72 -7.85
C SER A 143 -21.95 -19.17 -8.30
N ALA A 144 -21.19 -19.97 -7.57
CA ALA A 144 -21.28 -21.41 -7.58
C ALA A 144 -21.30 -21.87 -6.12
N GLY A 145 -22.46 -22.40 -5.72
CA GLY A 145 -22.75 -23.35 -4.68
C GLY A 145 -22.00 -23.30 -3.35
N GLU A 146 -22.79 -23.14 -2.34
CA GLU A 146 -22.46 -23.29 -0.93
C GLU A 146 -21.60 -24.52 -0.62
N SER A 147 -20.52 -24.32 0.13
CA SER A 147 -20.11 -25.23 1.19
C SER A 147 -19.27 -24.42 2.17
N GLY A 148 -19.73 -24.41 3.44
CA GLY A 148 -19.11 -23.65 4.51
C GLY A 148 -17.73 -24.16 4.86
N GLU A 149 -16.79 -23.25 5.03
CA GLU A 149 -15.64 -23.36 5.90
C GLU A 149 -15.23 -21.97 6.36
N GLU A 150 -15.12 -21.82 7.66
CA GLU A 150 -14.65 -20.61 8.33
C GLU A 150 -13.15 -20.43 8.05
N GLY A 151 -12.79 -19.37 7.33
CA GLY A 151 -11.41 -19.00 7.02
C GLY A 151 -11.36 -18.19 5.74
N GLY A 152 -11.72 -16.89 5.80
CA GLY A 152 -11.56 -15.98 4.66
C GLY A 152 -10.10 -15.94 4.18
N PRO A 153 -9.85 -15.74 2.89
CA PRO A 153 -8.49 -15.65 2.39
C PRO A 153 -7.82 -14.37 2.88
N ARG A 154 -6.62 -14.54 3.34
CA ARG A 154 -5.73 -13.46 3.74
C ARG A 154 -5.04 -12.90 2.50
N LEU A 155 -5.18 -11.61 2.25
CA LEU A 155 -4.44 -10.92 1.20
C LEU A 155 -3.20 -10.28 1.82
N GLU A 156 -2.05 -10.57 1.23
CA GLU A 156 -0.77 -10.01 1.64
C GLU A 156 -0.26 -9.06 0.53
N LEU A 157 -0.06 -7.79 0.88
CA LEU A 157 0.60 -6.81 0.02
C LEU A 157 2.06 -6.71 0.44
N ARG A 158 2.97 -7.27 -0.38
CA ARG A 158 4.41 -7.31 -0.12
C ARG A 158 5.18 -6.33 -0.99
N SER A 159 6.31 -5.86 -0.49
CA SER A 159 7.38 -5.29 -1.31
C SER A 159 7.95 -6.38 -2.24
N ARG A 160 8.18 -6.06 -3.48
CA ARG A 160 8.96 -6.88 -4.43
C ARG A 160 10.31 -6.25 -4.71
#